data_20f97e3a1734ab6c89b027ac882ef60a
#
_entry.id   20f97e3a1734ab6c89b027ac882ef60a
#
_cell.length_a   1.000
_cell.length_b   1.000
_cell.length_c   1.000
_cell.angle_alpha   90.00
_cell.angle_beta   90.00
_cell.angle_gamma   90.00
#
_symmetry.space_group_name_H-M   'P 1'
#
loop_
_entity.id
_entity.type
_entity.pdbx_description
1 polymer ?
#
loop_
_entity_poly.entity_id
_entity_poly.type
_entity_poly.pdbx_seq_one_letter_code
_entity_poly.pdbx_strand_id
1 'polypeptide(L)'
;MFAFILGCLYLSTALLHLWLIKENFNIFRFIYNPRNRNYLLIFDAPFLLISFAAIIEENHWFLFVIFFMHAINSMTLLLKPQLFYQSKDEIQLMEVESLNNYLVIMTSVFGVGCLLISYL
;
A
#
# COMPACT_ATOMS: atom_id res chain seq x y z
N MET A 1 -14.11 12.38 -7.13
CA MET A 1 -14.25 12.32 -5.65
C MET A 1 -13.46 11.14 -5.05
N PHE A 2 -13.67 9.93 -5.52
CA PHE A 2 -12.97 8.75 -4.96
C PHE A 2 -11.46 8.76 -5.20
N ALA A 3 -10.99 9.25 -6.35
CA ALA A 3 -9.57 9.43 -6.59
C ALA A 3 -8.95 10.44 -5.59
N PHE A 4 -9.67 11.48 -5.25
CA PHE A 4 -9.24 12.45 -4.23
C PHE A 4 -9.14 11.77 -2.84
N ILE A 5 -10.15 11.03 -2.45
CA ILE A 5 -10.16 10.29 -1.17
C ILE A 5 -9.01 9.30 -1.13
N LEU A 6 -8.77 8.57 -2.22
CA LEU A 6 -7.67 7.61 -2.34
C LEU A 6 -6.31 8.31 -2.21
N GLY A 7 -6.16 9.47 -2.84
CA GLY A 7 -4.96 10.29 -2.73
C GLY A 7 -4.69 10.73 -1.29
N CYS A 8 -5.71 11.22 -0.60
CA CYS A 8 -5.61 11.59 0.81
C CYS A 8 -5.25 10.38 1.70
N LEU A 9 -5.82 9.22 1.41
CA LEU A 9 -5.53 7.99 2.15
C LEU A 9 -4.06 7.58 1.98
N TYR A 10 -3.52 7.63 0.75
CA TYR A 10 -2.10 7.34 0.50
C TYR A 10 -1.18 8.34 1.19
N LEU A 11 -1.47 9.63 1.12
CA LEU A 11 -0.65 10.65 1.78
C LEU A 11 -0.70 10.52 3.31
N SER A 12 -1.86 10.21 3.87
CA SER A 12 -1.99 9.91 5.30
C SER A 12 -1.16 8.68 5.68
N THR A 13 -1.14 7.65 4.83
CA THR A 13 -0.32 6.46 5.03
C THR A 13 1.17 6.79 4.96
N ALA A 14 1.59 7.67 4.04
CA ALA A 14 2.97 8.14 3.97
C ALA A 14 3.39 8.86 5.26
N LEU A 15 2.52 9.71 5.80
CA LEU A 15 2.77 10.37 7.09
C LEU A 15 2.84 9.39 8.25
N LEU A 16 1.98 8.36 8.26
CA LEU A 16 2.02 7.29 9.24
C LEU A 16 3.34 6.53 9.17
N HIS A 17 3.82 6.19 7.97
CA HIS A 17 5.11 5.53 7.78
C HIS A 17 6.27 6.39 8.31
N LEU A 18 6.27 7.69 8.02
CA LEU A 18 7.28 8.62 8.54
C LEU A 18 7.28 8.66 10.07
N TRP A 19 6.10 8.69 10.67
CA TRP A 19 5.98 8.67 12.14
C TRP A 19 6.48 7.36 12.73
N LEU A 20 6.12 6.21 12.15
CA LEU A 20 6.58 4.89 12.59
C LEU A 20 8.11 4.76 12.45
N ILE A 21 8.69 5.28 11.38
CA ILE A 21 10.14 5.29 11.18
C ILE A 21 10.82 6.13 12.27
N LYS A 22 10.27 7.29 12.59
CA LYS A 22 10.78 8.15 13.67
C LYS A 22 10.76 7.46 15.03
N GLU A 23 9.74 6.64 15.28
CA GLU A 23 9.61 5.86 16.52
C GLU A 23 10.40 4.54 16.50
N ASN A 24 11.28 4.35 15.52
CA ASN A 24 12.08 3.13 15.32
C ASN A 24 11.26 1.84 15.15
N PHE A 25 10.04 1.96 14.64
CA PHE A 25 9.20 0.80 14.35
C PHE A 25 9.65 0.13 13.04
N ASN A 26 9.87 -1.18 13.08
CA ASN A 26 10.24 -1.94 11.88
C ASN A 26 8.98 -2.37 11.12
N ILE A 27 8.60 -1.58 10.11
CA ILE A 27 7.38 -1.77 9.31
C ILE A 27 7.44 -3.11 8.56
N PHE A 28 8.58 -3.45 7.94
CA PHE A 28 8.72 -4.70 7.19
C PHE A 28 8.65 -5.95 8.06
N ARG A 29 9.19 -5.87 9.27
CA ARG A 29 9.06 -6.96 10.24
C ARG A 29 7.60 -7.20 10.62
N PHE A 30 6.82 -6.13 10.75
CA PHE A 30 5.37 -6.22 10.98
C PHE A 30 4.65 -6.84 9.77
N ILE A 31 4.93 -6.35 8.55
CA ILE A 31 4.29 -6.79 7.31
C ILE A 31 4.55 -8.28 7.06
N TYR A 32 5.78 -8.75 7.23
CA TYR A 32 6.15 -10.14 6.95
C TYR A 32 6.02 -11.09 8.14
N ASN A 33 5.34 -10.66 9.21
CA ASN A 33 4.96 -11.54 10.31
C ASN A 33 3.61 -12.20 10.02
N PRO A 34 3.54 -13.55 9.87
CA PRO A 34 2.28 -14.25 9.57
C PRO A 34 1.16 -14.01 10.58
N ARG A 35 1.49 -13.64 11.81
CA ARG A 35 0.51 -13.31 12.84
C ARG A 35 -0.29 -12.05 12.53
N ASN A 36 0.26 -11.18 11.70
CA ASN A 36 -0.33 -9.89 11.33
C ASN A 36 -1.14 -9.95 10.02
N ARG A 37 -1.37 -11.14 9.48
CA ARG A 37 -2.10 -11.33 8.20
C ARG A 37 -3.44 -10.60 8.16
N ASN A 38 -4.24 -10.75 9.22
CA ASN A 38 -5.56 -10.12 9.26
C ASN A 38 -5.46 -8.59 9.31
N TYR A 39 -4.48 -8.04 10.01
CA TYR A 39 -4.24 -6.59 10.03
C TYR A 39 -3.87 -6.07 8.65
N LEU A 40 -3.05 -6.79 7.89
CA LEU A 40 -2.68 -6.42 6.53
C LEU A 40 -3.90 -6.42 5.60
N LEU A 41 -4.76 -7.44 5.70
CA LEU A 41 -5.99 -7.53 4.91
C LEU A 41 -6.95 -6.40 5.24
N ILE A 42 -7.14 -6.09 6.52
CA ILE A 42 -8.01 -5.00 6.96
C ILE A 42 -7.46 -3.65 6.50
N PHE A 43 -6.15 -3.45 6.58
CA PHE A 43 -5.50 -2.21 6.14
C PHE A 43 -5.59 -2.03 4.62
N ASP A 44 -5.48 -3.11 3.86
CA ASP A 44 -5.53 -3.10 2.39
C ASP A 44 -6.96 -2.91 1.84
N ALA A 45 -7.98 -3.35 2.58
CA ALA A 45 -9.38 -3.31 2.13
C ALA A 45 -9.87 -1.91 1.73
N PRO A 46 -9.62 -0.82 2.49
CA PRO A 46 -10.01 0.52 2.08
C PRO A 46 -9.40 0.95 0.74
N PHE A 47 -8.12 0.64 0.53
CA PHE A 47 -7.44 0.94 -0.74
C PHE A 47 -8.10 0.20 -1.90
N LEU A 48 -8.41 -1.07 -1.70
CA LEU A 48 -9.06 -1.90 -2.72
C LEU A 48 -10.45 -1.37 -3.09
N LEU A 49 -11.29 -1.09 -2.09
CA LEU A 49 -12.66 -0.63 -2.29
C LEU A 49 -12.70 0.78 -2.91
N ILE A 50 -11.90 1.70 -2.40
CA ILE A 50 -11.89 3.08 -2.90
C ILE A 50 -11.27 3.16 -4.29
N SER A 51 -10.23 2.38 -4.58
CA SER A 51 -9.66 2.32 -5.93
C SER A 51 -10.65 1.74 -6.95
N PHE A 52 -11.42 0.74 -6.57
CA PHE A 52 -12.49 0.21 -7.43
C PHE A 52 -13.55 1.28 -7.73
N ALA A 53 -14.01 1.99 -6.71
CA ALA A 53 -14.97 3.09 -6.88
C ALA A 53 -14.39 4.22 -7.74
N ALA A 54 -13.10 4.54 -7.54
CA ALA A 54 -12.42 5.56 -8.33
C ALA A 54 -12.32 5.18 -9.83
N ILE A 55 -12.08 3.91 -10.13
CA ILE A 55 -12.07 3.41 -11.53
C ILE A 55 -13.42 3.64 -12.19
N ILE A 56 -14.51 3.34 -11.50
CA ILE A 56 -15.87 3.53 -12.03
C ILE A 56 -16.13 5.01 -12.32
N GLU A 57 -15.64 5.89 -11.47
CA GLU A 57 -15.86 7.34 -11.59
C GLU A 57 -14.95 7.98 -12.65
N GLU A 58 -13.65 7.69 -12.65
CA GLU A 58 -12.63 8.41 -13.44
C GLU A 58 -12.09 7.61 -14.63
N ASN A 59 -12.20 6.30 -14.63
CA ASN A 59 -11.73 5.38 -15.69
C ASN A 59 -10.30 5.71 -16.19
N HIS A 60 -9.35 5.88 -15.26
CA HIS A 60 -7.97 6.20 -15.59
C HIS A 60 -7.05 5.01 -15.37
N TRP A 61 -6.10 4.77 -16.29
CA TRP A 61 -5.19 3.62 -16.25
C TRP A 61 -4.40 3.50 -14.95
N PHE A 62 -4.00 4.62 -14.37
CA PHE A 62 -3.24 4.64 -13.11
C PHE A 62 -4.04 4.04 -11.94
N LEU A 63 -5.35 4.28 -11.91
CA LEU A 63 -6.25 3.71 -10.90
C LEU A 63 -6.39 2.19 -11.07
N PHE A 64 -6.35 1.68 -12.30
CA PHE A 64 -6.33 0.24 -12.55
C PHE A 64 -5.05 -0.40 -12.01
N VAL A 65 -3.90 0.24 -12.18
CA VAL A 65 -2.63 -0.25 -11.64
C VAL A 65 -2.72 -0.37 -10.11
N ILE A 66 -3.22 0.67 -9.45
CA ILE A 66 -3.40 0.67 -7.99
C ILE A 66 -4.36 -0.44 -7.56
N PHE A 67 -5.50 -0.55 -8.20
CA PHE A 67 -6.50 -1.57 -7.89
C PHE A 67 -5.94 -2.99 -8.01
N PHE A 68 -5.30 -3.30 -9.14
CA PHE A 68 -4.73 -4.63 -9.36
C PHE A 68 -3.59 -4.94 -8.39
N MET A 69 -2.77 -3.97 -8.05
CA MET A 69 -1.71 -4.15 -7.07
C MET A 69 -2.29 -4.57 -5.71
N HIS A 70 -3.31 -3.88 -5.23
CA HIS A 70 -3.98 -4.22 -3.97
C HIS A 70 -4.77 -5.54 -4.06
N ALA A 71 -5.43 -5.79 -5.20
CA ALA A 71 -6.18 -7.03 -5.43
C ALA A 71 -5.26 -8.25 -5.41
N ILE A 72 -4.12 -8.19 -6.11
CA ILE A 72 -3.14 -9.27 -6.13
C ILE A 72 -2.57 -9.50 -4.72
N ASN A 73 -2.23 -8.43 -4.01
CA ASN A 73 -1.72 -8.52 -2.65
C ASN A 73 -2.72 -9.18 -1.69
N SER A 74 -3.96 -8.73 -1.69
CA SER A 74 -5.02 -9.29 -0.85
C SER A 74 -5.36 -10.72 -1.21
N MET A 75 -5.45 -11.05 -2.51
CA MET A 75 -5.71 -12.42 -2.96
C MET A 75 -4.58 -13.38 -2.57
N THR A 76 -3.34 -12.94 -2.68
CA THR A 76 -2.18 -13.73 -2.27
C THR A 76 -2.23 -14.02 -0.77
N LEU A 77 -2.53 -13.01 0.04
CA LEU A 77 -2.66 -13.18 1.50
C LEU A 77 -3.81 -14.09 1.90
N LEU A 78 -4.92 -14.07 1.14
CA LEU A 78 -6.09 -14.91 1.43
C LEU A 78 -5.92 -16.35 0.98
N LEU A 79 -5.44 -16.55 -0.25
CA LEU A 79 -5.45 -17.87 -0.90
C LEU A 79 -4.13 -18.62 -0.76
N LYS A 80 -3.01 -17.91 -0.86
CA LYS A 80 -1.66 -18.50 -0.82
C LYS A 80 -0.72 -17.63 0.02
N PRO A 81 -0.96 -17.51 1.34
CA PRO A 81 -0.15 -16.64 2.19
C PRO A 81 1.34 -17.00 2.18
N GLN A 82 1.69 -18.27 1.96
CA GLN A 82 3.07 -18.70 1.86
C GLN A 82 3.84 -18.00 0.71
N LEU A 83 3.18 -17.68 -0.41
CA LEU A 83 3.81 -16.96 -1.51
C LEU A 83 4.19 -15.52 -1.11
N PHE A 84 3.33 -14.87 -0.34
CA PHE A 84 3.60 -13.53 0.20
C PHE A 84 4.83 -13.55 1.13
N TYR A 85 4.91 -14.54 2.03
CA TYR A 85 5.97 -14.62 3.04
C TYR A 85 7.28 -15.19 2.51
N GLN A 86 7.32 -15.77 1.31
CA GLN A 86 8.56 -16.23 0.66
C GLN A 86 9.57 -15.11 0.45
N SER A 87 9.12 -13.88 0.23
CA SER A 87 9.98 -12.72 0.02
C SER A 87 10.68 -12.22 1.30
N LYS A 88 10.32 -12.76 2.46
CA LYS A 88 10.85 -12.32 3.76
C LYS A 88 12.38 -12.36 3.81
N ASP A 89 12.98 -13.47 3.36
CA ASP A 89 14.43 -13.66 3.43
C ASP A 89 15.16 -12.69 2.50
N GLU A 90 14.63 -12.44 1.30
CA GLU A 90 15.19 -11.47 0.35
C GLU A 90 15.15 -10.05 0.91
N ILE A 91 14.03 -9.67 1.54
CA ILE A 91 13.84 -8.35 2.13
C ILE A 91 14.75 -8.14 3.33
N GLN A 92 15.02 -9.16 4.13
CA GLN A 92 15.93 -9.08 5.26
C GLN A 92 17.38 -8.79 4.83
N LEU A 93 17.77 -9.09 3.60
CA LEU A 93 19.08 -8.76 3.04
C LEU A 93 19.21 -7.29 2.63
N MET A 94 18.11 -6.57 2.52
CA MET A 94 18.09 -5.16 2.12
C MET A 94 18.26 -4.25 3.35
N GLU A 95 18.85 -3.08 3.13
CA GLU A 95 18.98 -2.07 4.19
C GLU A 95 17.62 -1.55 4.62
N VAL A 96 17.38 -1.50 5.94
CA VAL A 96 16.11 -1.02 6.52
C VAL A 96 15.81 0.41 6.09
N GLU A 97 16.82 1.28 6.05
CA GLU A 97 16.66 2.68 5.63
C GLU A 97 16.17 2.77 4.18
N SER A 98 16.76 1.99 3.27
CA SER A 98 16.36 1.96 1.87
C SER A 98 14.92 1.46 1.71
N LEU A 99 14.53 0.43 2.46
CA LEU A 99 13.16 -0.10 2.45
C LEU A 99 12.15 0.92 2.98
N ASN A 100 12.48 1.61 4.06
CA ASN A 100 11.63 2.64 4.64
C ASN A 100 11.43 3.81 3.67
N ASN A 101 12.50 4.26 3.02
CA ASN A 101 12.46 5.32 2.02
C ASN A 101 11.60 4.90 0.82
N TYR A 102 11.73 3.65 0.37
CA TYR A 102 10.90 3.11 -0.70
C TYR A 102 9.40 3.19 -0.37
N LEU A 103 8.99 2.77 0.83
CA LEU A 103 7.60 2.83 1.26
C LEU A 103 7.05 4.26 1.25
N VAL A 104 7.80 5.21 1.81
CA VAL A 104 7.37 6.61 1.87
C VAL A 104 7.28 7.21 0.47
N ILE A 105 8.26 6.95 -0.39
CA ILE A 105 8.27 7.45 -1.77
C ILE A 105 7.09 6.88 -2.55
N MET A 106 6.86 5.57 -2.49
CA MET A 106 5.79 4.92 -3.25
C MET A 106 4.40 5.40 -2.81
N THR A 107 4.15 5.47 -1.51
CA THR A 107 2.86 5.96 -1.01
C THR A 107 2.64 7.43 -1.33
N SER A 108 3.70 8.24 -1.31
CA SER A 108 3.63 9.66 -1.70
C SER A 108 3.35 9.84 -3.19
N VAL A 109 4.03 9.07 -4.04
CA VAL A 109 3.82 9.09 -5.51
C VAL A 109 2.40 8.68 -5.86
N PHE A 110 1.90 7.61 -5.28
CA PHE A 110 0.52 7.18 -5.52
C PHE A 110 -0.49 8.20 -5.00
N GLY A 111 -0.23 8.80 -3.84
CA GLY A 111 -1.08 9.84 -3.29
C GLY A 111 -1.18 11.06 -4.19
N VAL A 112 -0.04 11.60 -4.61
CA VAL A 112 0.01 12.75 -5.53
C VAL A 112 -0.61 12.41 -6.88
N GLY A 113 -0.31 11.24 -7.42
CA GLY A 113 -0.90 10.77 -8.69
C GLY A 113 -2.43 10.73 -8.64
N CYS A 114 -3.00 10.19 -7.58
CA CYS A 114 -4.46 10.15 -7.39
C CYS A 114 -5.06 11.54 -7.25
N LEU A 115 -4.39 12.46 -6.54
CA LEU A 115 -4.85 13.84 -6.42
C LEU A 115 -4.83 14.55 -7.78
N LEU A 116 -3.77 14.37 -8.57
CA LEU A 116 -3.70 14.94 -9.91
C LEU A 116 -4.83 14.45 -10.81
N ILE A 117 -5.12 13.14 -10.78
CA ILE A 117 -6.23 12.55 -11.55
C ILE A 117 -7.55 13.17 -11.13
N SER A 118 -7.76 13.40 -9.83
CA SER A 118 -9.01 13.96 -9.33
C SER A 118 -9.29 15.37 -9.83
N TYR A 119 -8.28 16.11 -10.30
CA TYR A 119 -8.42 17.44 -10.88
C TYR A 119 -8.48 17.46 -12.41
N LEU A 120 -8.26 16.34 -13.05
CA LEU A 120 -8.42 16.22 -14.49
C LEU A 120 -9.89 16.06 -14.85
#